data_97fec7e29f9069684d2d584b78a812fb
#
_entry.id   97fec7e29f9069684d2d584b78a812fb
#
_cell.length_a   1.000
_cell.length_b   1.000
_cell.length_c   1.000
_cell.angle_alpha   90.00
_cell.angle_beta   90.00
_cell.angle_gamma   90.00
#
_symmetry.space_group_name_H-M   'P 1'
#
loop_
_entity.id
_entity.type
_entity.pdbx_description
1 polymer ?
#
loop_
_entity_poly.entity_id
_entity_poly.type
_entity_poly.pdbx_seq_one_letter_code
_entity_poly.pdbx_strand_id
1 'polypeptide(L)'
;KAESSTGSEAAAESVESRDDLLGLTAAEAKAMLADPLMILVNHTNQMPENYTFETAECGSKTAVNKTLQTVACNAFLELQKAAAAENVTVWMQSGYRSVSYQTNLYEKKTNYYKQQGYDDAKAKEMAAAIVNPPGYSEHNCGLAADLNSPEHTGLDEGFENTAAFRWL
;
A
#
# COMPACT_ATOMS: atom_id res chain seq x y z
N LYS A 1 62.76 21.47 -21.48
CA LYS A 1 62.40 20.99 -20.16
C LYS A 1 60.93 20.86 -20.10
N ALA A 2 60.55 19.70 -20.00
CA ALA A 2 59.37 18.98 -19.66
C ALA A 2 58.68 19.53 -18.39
N GLU A 3 57.34 19.35 -18.37
CA GLU A 3 56.55 18.80 -17.30
C GLU A 3 55.10 18.97 -17.75
N SER A 4 54.44 17.93 -18.10
CA SER A 4 53.83 16.84 -17.36
C SER A 4 52.40 17.19 -16.96
N SER A 5 51.53 16.63 -17.73
CA SER A 5 50.08 16.52 -17.43
C SER A 5 49.87 15.53 -16.29
N THR A 6 49.05 15.85 -15.34
CA THR A 6 48.27 14.88 -14.58
C THR A 6 47.08 15.61 -13.96
N GLY A 7 45.91 15.13 -14.21
CA GLY A 7 44.72 15.61 -13.49
C GLY A 7 43.42 15.42 -14.23
N SER A 8 43.03 14.20 -14.51
CA SER A 8 41.67 13.89 -14.85
C SER A 8 41.40 12.38 -14.71
N GLU A 9 41.37 11.91 -13.46
CA GLU A 9 40.95 10.54 -13.18
C GLU A 9 40.20 10.39 -11.86
N ALA A 10 39.63 11.48 -11.35
CA ALA A 10 38.94 11.44 -10.03
C ALA A 10 37.42 11.66 -10.11
N ALA A 11 36.81 11.61 -11.29
CA ALA A 11 35.36 11.88 -11.44
C ALA A 11 34.52 10.66 -11.85
N ALA A 12 35.10 9.46 -12.00
CA ALA A 12 34.38 8.27 -12.43
C ALA A 12 33.99 7.30 -11.30
N GLU A 13 34.52 7.50 -10.10
CA GLU A 13 34.31 6.52 -8.98
C GLU A 13 33.10 6.78 -8.11
N SER A 14 32.30 7.82 -8.32
CA SER A 14 31.20 8.18 -7.43
C SER A 14 29.81 7.70 -7.88
N VAL A 15 29.70 6.95 -8.97
CA VAL A 15 28.40 6.49 -9.52
C VAL A 15 28.10 5.04 -9.16
N GLU A 16 29.10 4.23 -8.78
CA GLU A 16 28.89 2.82 -8.40
C GLU A 16 28.34 2.60 -6.99
N SER A 17 28.34 3.59 -6.13
CA SER A 17 27.98 3.40 -4.70
C SER A 17 26.50 3.56 -4.37
N ARG A 18 25.60 3.70 -5.35
CA ARG A 18 24.15 3.72 -5.09
C ARG A 18 23.46 2.39 -5.29
N ASP A 19 24.09 1.43 -5.90
CA ASP A 19 23.53 0.08 -6.09
C ASP A 19 23.55 -0.75 -4.78
N ASP A 20 24.32 -0.35 -3.79
CA ASP A 20 24.46 -1.08 -2.53
C ASP A 20 23.34 -0.90 -1.51
N LEU A 21 22.44 0.09 -1.68
CA LEU A 21 21.41 0.39 -0.67
C LEU A 21 20.32 -0.69 -0.54
N LEU A 22 20.15 -1.53 -1.56
CA LEU A 22 19.18 -2.63 -1.56
C LEU A 22 19.81 -3.99 -1.90
N GLY A 23 21.10 -4.07 -2.16
CA GLY A 23 21.78 -5.30 -2.57
C GLY A 23 21.28 -5.85 -3.92
N LEU A 24 20.65 -5.02 -4.74
CA LEU A 24 20.07 -5.40 -6.03
C LEU A 24 20.90 -4.84 -7.18
N THR A 25 21.15 -5.65 -8.19
CA THR A 25 21.67 -5.16 -9.47
C THR A 25 20.61 -4.34 -10.20
N ALA A 26 21.02 -3.46 -11.11
CA ALA A 26 20.09 -2.68 -11.95
C ALA A 26 19.14 -3.58 -12.77
N ALA A 27 19.56 -4.78 -13.14
CA ALA A 27 18.74 -5.76 -13.85
C ALA A 27 17.65 -6.34 -12.94
N GLU A 28 18.00 -6.68 -11.69
CA GLU A 28 17.05 -7.18 -10.69
C GLU A 28 16.05 -6.10 -10.29
N ALA A 29 16.50 -4.87 -10.06
CA ALA A 29 15.62 -3.74 -9.78
C ALA A 29 14.64 -3.49 -10.93
N LYS A 30 15.09 -3.55 -12.18
CA LYS A 30 14.23 -3.43 -13.36
C LYS A 30 13.23 -4.57 -13.47
N ALA A 31 13.64 -5.80 -13.17
CA ALA A 31 12.74 -6.95 -13.15
C ALA A 31 11.67 -6.83 -12.07
N MET A 32 12.05 -6.38 -10.86
CA MET A 32 11.09 -6.10 -9.79
C MET A 32 10.07 -5.04 -10.19
N LEU A 33 10.51 -3.92 -10.78
CA LEU A 33 9.60 -2.85 -11.23
C LEU A 33 8.69 -3.27 -12.40
N ALA A 34 9.04 -4.34 -13.11
CA ALA A 34 8.19 -4.92 -14.15
C ALA A 34 7.16 -5.92 -13.59
N ASP A 35 7.29 -6.33 -12.33
CA ASP A 35 6.31 -7.21 -11.67
C ASP A 35 5.01 -6.42 -11.42
N PRO A 36 3.86 -6.88 -11.93
CA PRO A 36 2.57 -6.22 -11.67
C PRO A 36 2.18 -6.16 -10.19
N LEU A 37 2.81 -6.96 -9.32
CA LEU A 37 2.61 -6.90 -7.88
C LEU A 37 3.37 -5.73 -7.22
N MET A 38 4.36 -5.16 -7.90
CA MET A 38 5.13 -3.98 -7.44
C MET A 38 4.50 -2.66 -7.90
N ILE A 39 3.20 -2.65 -8.14
CA ILE A 39 2.48 -1.44 -8.54
C ILE A 39 2.49 -0.38 -7.44
N LEU A 40 2.88 0.84 -7.79
CA LEU A 40 2.79 1.99 -6.89
C LEU A 40 1.45 2.70 -7.11
N VAL A 41 0.59 2.63 -6.12
CA VAL A 41 -0.69 3.36 -6.08
C VAL A 41 -0.73 4.19 -4.80
N ASN A 42 -0.91 5.50 -4.92
CA ASN A 42 -1.06 6.41 -3.77
C ASN A 42 -1.72 7.71 -4.23
N HIS A 43 -1.81 8.72 -3.36
CA HIS A 43 -2.44 10.02 -3.65
C HIS A 43 -1.86 10.78 -4.84
N THR A 44 -0.68 10.40 -5.37
CA THR A 44 -0.05 11.01 -6.55
C THR A 44 0.09 10.05 -7.73
N ASN A 45 -0.03 8.75 -7.50
CA ASN A 45 0.10 7.71 -8.53
C ASN A 45 -1.20 6.94 -8.64
N GLN A 46 -1.92 7.17 -9.74
CA GLN A 46 -3.16 6.49 -10.03
C GLN A 46 -2.92 5.05 -10.49
N MET A 47 -3.75 4.12 -10.08
CA MET A 47 -3.80 2.76 -10.63
C MET A 47 -4.07 2.83 -12.14
N PRO A 48 -3.29 2.13 -12.99
CA PRO A 48 -3.54 2.11 -14.43
C PRO A 48 -4.95 1.60 -14.77
N GLU A 49 -5.61 2.22 -15.73
CA GLU A 49 -6.99 1.86 -16.14
C GLU A 49 -7.12 0.40 -16.62
N ASN A 50 -6.04 -0.13 -17.20
CA ASN A 50 -5.98 -1.51 -17.71
C ASN A 50 -5.42 -2.51 -16.68
N TYR A 51 -5.22 -2.11 -15.42
CA TYR A 51 -4.77 -3.00 -14.37
C TYR A 51 -5.90 -3.96 -13.97
N THR A 52 -5.74 -5.22 -14.32
CA THR A 52 -6.73 -6.28 -14.09
C THR A 52 -6.10 -7.42 -13.30
N PHE A 53 -6.88 -8.03 -12.44
CA PHE A 53 -6.44 -9.15 -11.60
C PHE A 53 -7.64 -10.01 -11.17
N GLU A 54 -7.35 -11.23 -10.78
CA GLU A 54 -8.32 -12.11 -10.15
C GLU A 54 -8.34 -11.91 -8.64
N THR A 55 -9.53 -12.01 -8.05
CA THR A 55 -9.72 -11.90 -6.60
C THR A 55 -10.16 -13.22 -5.99
N ALA A 56 -9.73 -13.43 -4.74
CA ALA A 56 -10.19 -14.53 -3.91
C ALA A 56 -10.71 -14.02 -2.57
N GLU A 57 -11.64 -14.76 -1.96
CA GLU A 57 -12.14 -14.46 -0.61
C GLU A 57 -11.17 -14.97 0.45
N CYS A 58 -10.76 -14.09 1.36
CA CYS A 58 -9.73 -14.38 2.37
C CYS A 58 -10.30 -14.81 3.73
N GLY A 59 -11.56 -15.24 3.79
CA GLY A 59 -12.13 -15.92 4.95
C GLY A 59 -12.33 -15.07 6.23
N SER A 60 -12.16 -13.76 6.19
CA SER A 60 -12.40 -12.93 7.38
C SER A 60 -13.89 -12.71 7.60
N LYS A 61 -14.40 -13.07 8.78
CA LYS A 61 -15.83 -12.94 9.11
C LYS A 61 -16.26 -11.48 9.33
N THR A 62 -15.32 -10.63 9.71
CA THR A 62 -15.59 -9.23 10.12
C THR A 62 -15.29 -8.21 9.06
N ALA A 63 -14.57 -8.58 7.99
CA ALA A 63 -14.17 -7.65 6.95
C ALA A 63 -15.37 -7.08 6.18
N VAL A 64 -15.32 -5.78 5.90
CA VAL A 64 -16.28 -5.10 5.04
C VAL A 64 -16.10 -5.57 3.59
N ASN A 65 -14.86 -5.65 3.13
CA ASN A 65 -14.46 -6.19 1.84
C ASN A 65 -13.53 -7.39 2.08
N LYS A 66 -13.99 -8.59 1.76
CA LYS A 66 -13.34 -9.85 2.14
C LYS A 66 -12.40 -10.43 1.10
N THR A 67 -12.19 -9.71 0.01
CA THR A 67 -11.38 -10.18 -1.12
C THR A 67 -10.06 -9.44 -1.21
N LEU A 68 -9.05 -10.10 -1.74
CA LEU A 68 -7.79 -9.54 -2.21
C LEU A 68 -7.48 -10.10 -3.59
N GLN A 69 -6.43 -9.65 -4.25
CA GLN A 69 -5.86 -10.43 -5.36
C GLN A 69 -5.56 -11.84 -4.87
N THR A 70 -5.76 -12.84 -5.72
CA THR A 70 -5.58 -14.25 -5.35
C THR A 70 -4.22 -14.53 -4.71
N VAL A 71 -3.15 -13.93 -5.22
CA VAL A 71 -1.80 -14.06 -4.66
C VAL A 71 -1.68 -13.45 -3.27
N ALA A 72 -2.22 -12.26 -3.06
CA ALA A 72 -2.23 -11.59 -1.76
C ALA A 72 -3.14 -12.30 -0.75
N CYS A 73 -4.26 -12.84 -1.22
CA CYS A 73 -5.17 -13.63 -0.41
C CYS A 73 -4.48 -14.90 0.12
N ASN A 74 -3.77 -15.63 -0.74
CA ASN A 74 -3.02 -16.82 -0.34
C ASN A 74 -1.92 -16.47 0.69
N ALA A 75 -1.18 -15.40 0.45
CA ALA A 75 -0.15 -14.92 1.39
C ALA A 75 -0.76 -14.52 2.74
N PHE A 76 -1.92 -13.85 2.73
CA PHE A 76 -2.63 -13.47 3.96
C PHE A 76 -3.12 -14.70 4.75
N LEU A 77 -3.61 -15.74 4.08
CA LEU A 77 -4.02 -16.98 4.76
C LEU A 77 -2.83 -17.71 5.40
N GLU A 78 -1.66 -17.71 4.76
CA GLU A 78 -0.44 -18.26 5.36
C GLU A 78 0.04 -17.40 6.55
N LEU A 79 -0.05 -16.07 6.45
CA LEU A 79 0.23 -15.16 7.56
C LEU A 79 -0.69 -15.47 8.76
N GLN A 80 -1.99 -15.61 8.55
CA GLN A 80 -2.93 -15.96 9.64
C GLN A 80 -2.60 -17.31 10.28
N LYS A 81 -2.19 -18.30 9.49
CA LYS A 81 -1.79 -19.61 9.97
C LYS A 81 -0.50 -19.55 10.80
N ALA A 82 0.48 -18.76 10.37
CA ALA A 82 1.71 -18.54 11.12
C ALA A 82 1.43 -17.82 12.45
N ALA A 83 0.62 -16.76 12.45
CA ALA A 83 0.22 -16.06 13.65
C ALA A 83 -0.50 -16.99 14.65
N ALA A 84 -1.42 -17.80 14.17
CA ALA A 84 -2.16 -18.75 15.00
C ALA A 84 -1.25 -19.81 15.64
N ALA A 85 -0.17 -20.22 14.98
CA ALA A 85 0.81 -21.15 15.54
C ALA A 85 1.56 -20.55 16.74
N GLU A 86 1.62 -19.21 16.84
CA GLU A 86 2.19 -18.45 17.96
C GLU A 86 1.11 -17.90 18.91
N ASN A 87 -0.12 -18.39 18.81
CA ASN A 87 -1.29 -17.95 19.61
C ASN A 87 -1.65 -16.46 19.38
N VAL A 88 -1.28 -15.91 18.24
CA VAL A 88 -1.67 -14.56 17.82
C VAL A 88 -2.83 -14.64 16.84
N THR A 89 -3.85 -13.80 17.04
CA THR A 89 -5.00 -13.71 16.14
C THR A 89 -4.93 -12.42 15.33
N VAL A 90 -4.86 -12.55 14.01
CA VAL A 90 -4.92 -11.44 13.06
C VAL A 90 -6.07 -11.69 12.10
N TRP A 91 -6.89 -10.68 11.84
CA TRP A 91 -7.91 -10.74 10.81
C TRP A 91 -7.87 -9.53 9.89
N MET A 92 -8.43 -9.67 8.71
CA MET A 92 -8.59 -8.57 7.78
C MET A 92 -9.86 -7.79 8.14
N GLN A 93 -9.72 -6.49 8.32
CA GLN A 93 -10.82 -5.56 8.53
C GLN A 93 -11.39 -5.05 7.20
N SER A 94 -10.53 -4.78 6.24
CA SER A 94 -10.91 -4.33 4.90
C SER A 94 -9.86 -4.78 3.89
N GLY A 95 -10.27 -5.35 2.78
CA GLY A 95 -9.42 -5.76 1.66
C GLY A 95 -9.66 -4.93 0.41
N TYR A 96 -9.77 -5.59 -0.75
CA TYR A 96 -10.00 -4.95 -2.04
C TYR A 96 -11.23 -4.04 -2.04
N ARG A 97 -11.06 -2.87 -2.59
CA ARG A 97 -12.13 -1.89 -2.83
C ARG A 97 -12.21 -1.58 -4.32
N SER A 98 -13.33 -1.87 -4.95
CA SER A 98 -13.53 -1.45 -6.34
C SER A 98 -13.43 0.08 -6.46
N VAL A 99 -13.08 0.57 -7.65
CA VAL A 99 -13.02 2.02 -7.90
C VAL A 99 -14.39 2.67 -7.63
N SER A 100 -15.50 2.00 -7.99
CA SER A 100 -16.84 2.49 -7.70
C SER A 100 -17.16 2.55 -6.20
N TYR A 101 -16.72 1.58 -5.43
CA TYR A 101 -16.85 1.62 -3.96
C TYR A 101 -16.03 2.78 -3.36
N GLN A 102 -14.80 2.98 -3.83
CA GLN A 102 -13.95 4.09 -3.42
C GLN A 102 -14.56 5.44 -3.78
N THR A 103 -15.21 5.56 -4.95
CA THR A 103 -15.96 6.75 -5.35
C THR A 103 -17.04 7.09 -4.30
N ASN A 104 -17.84 6.11 -3.92
CA ASN A 104 -18.90 6.32 -2.92
C ASN A 104 -18.33 6.76 -1.56
N LEU A 105 -17.21 6.19 -1.13
CA LEU A 105 -16.54 6.59 0.12
C LEU A 105 -16.05 8.04 0.05
N TYR A 106 -15.38 8.39 -1.05
CA TYR A 106 -14.83 9.72 -1.27
C TYR A 106 -15.93 10.80 -1.35
N GLU A 107 -16.99 10.53 -2.12
CA GLU A 107 -18.14 11.43 -2.24
C GLU A 107 -18.86 11.61 -0.90
N LYS A 108 -19.08 10.53 -0.15
CA LYS A 108 -19.66 10.59 1.19
C LYS A 108 -18.84 11.47 2.13
N LYS A 109 -17.50 11.34 2.10
CA LYS A 109 -16.60 12.16 2.91
C LYS A 109 -16.60 13.61 2.45
N THR A 110 -16.58 13.87 1.15
CA THR A 110 -16.69 15.22 0.57
C THR A 110 -18.01 15.88 1.00
N ASN A 111 -19.13 15.17 0.87
CA ASN A 111 -20.43 15.70 1.27
C ASN A 111 -20.52 15.99 2.77
N TYR A 112 -19.87 15.17 3.62
CA TYR A 112 -19.75 15.46 5.04
C TYR A 112 -19.11 16.84 5.28
N TYR A 113 -18.00 17.16 4.60
CA TYR A 113 -17.36 18.46 4.75
C TYR A 113 -18.15 19.62 4.16
N LYS A 114 -18.87 19.41 3.04
CA LYS A 114 -19.82 20.41 2.52
C LYS A 114 -20.93 20.75 3.53
N GLN A 115 -21.44 19.76 4.25
CA GLN A 115 -22.42 19.97 5.31
C GLN A 115 -21.86 20.74 6.51
N GLN A 116 -20.53 20.76 6.69
CA GLN A 116 -19.86 21.60 7.67
C GLN A 116 -19.61 23.05 7.18
N GLY A 117 -20.07 23.38 5.97
CA GLY A 117 -19.98 24.75 5.42
C GLY A 117 -18.75 25.01 4.55
N TYR A 118 -17.93 23.99 4.25
CA TYR A 118 -16.80 24.15 3.32
C TYR A 118 -17.30 24.19 1.87
N ASP A 119 -16.63 24.98 1.04
CA ASP A 119 -16.86 24.98 -0.40
C ASP A 119 -16.43 23.66 -1.06
N ASP A 120 -16.77 23.46 -2.33
CA ASP A 120 -16.55 22.21 -3.04
C ASP A 120 -15.06 21.84 -3.13
N ALA A 121 -14.18 22.82 -3.39
CA ALA A 121 -12.76 22.60 -3.53
C ALA A 121 -12.10 22.20 -2.18
N LYS A 122 -12.43 22.93 -1.12
CA LYS A 122 -11.91 22.64 0.23
C LYS A 122 -12.48 21.35 0.79
N ALA A 123 -13.75 21.05 0.56
CA ALA A 123 -14.36 19.79 0.97
C ALA A 123 -13.70 18.58 0.31
N LYS A 124 -13.35 18.65 -0.98
CA LYS A 124 -12.63 17.62 -1.71
C LYS A 124 -11.19 17.45 -1.19
N GLU A 125 -10.47 18.53 -0.96
CA GLU A 125 -9.12 18.53 -0.37
C GLU A 125 -9.13 17.83 1.00
N MET A 126 -10.05 18.21 1.88
CA MET A 126 -10.17 17.62 3.22
C MET A 126 -10.61 16.14 3.15
N ALA A 127 -11.46 15.79 2.21
CA ALA A 127 -11.85 14.40 1.99
C ALA A 127 -10.66 13.56 1.53
N ALA A 128 -9.85 14.08 0.59
CA ALA A 128 -8.67 13.40 0.05
C ALA A 128 -7.60 13.12 1.11
N ALA A 129 -7.51 13.94 2.15
CA ALA A 129 -6.59 13.72 3.28
C ALA A 129 -6.96 12.51 4.15
N ILE A 130 -8.20 12.00 4.05
CA ILE A 130 -8.72 10.87 4.86
C ILE A 130 -9.06 9.66 3.99
N VAL A 131 -9.62 9.91 2.82
CA VAL A 131 -10.09 8.90 1.86
C VAL A 131 -9.50 9.24 0.50
N ASN A 132 -8.57 8.44 0.03
CA ASN A 132 -7.98 8.65 -1.28
C ASN A 132 -9.05 8.73 -2.37
N PRO A 133 -8.88 9.62 -3.38
CA PRO A 133 -9.75 9.66 -4.55
C PRO A 133 -9.84 8.31 -5.27
N PRO A 134 -10.89 8.08 -6.07
CA PRO A 134 -11.04 6.84 -6.84
C PRO A 134 -9.84 6.54 -7.74
N GLY A 135 -9.31 5.33 -7.66
CA GLY A 135 -8.12 4.91 -8.40
C GLY A 135 -6.77 5.29 -7.75
N TYR A 136 -6.79 6.06 -6.65
CA TYR A 136 -5.59 6.46 -5.90
C TYR A 136 -5.44 5.74 -4.56
N SER A 137 -6.30 4.77 -4.28
CA SER A 137 -6.22 3.94 -3.08
C SER A 137 -5.49 2.64 -3.37
N GLU A 138 -4.54 2.25 -2.53
CA GLU A 138 -3.85 0.95 -2.60
C GLU A 138 -4.82 -0.23 -2.53
N HIS A 139 -5.96 -0.06 -1.85
CA HIS A 139 -7.03 -1.06 -1.85
C HIS A 139 -7.65 -1.30 -3.23
N ASN A 140 -7.52 -0.35 -4.19
CA ASN A 140 -8.05 -0.53 -5.54
C ASN A 140 -7.24 -1.53 -6.36
N CYS A 141 -5.98 -1.77 -6.02
CA CYS A 141 -5.18 -2.81 -6.69
C CYS A 141 -5.33 -4.20 -6.05
N GLY A 142 -6.06 -4.34 -4.94
CA GLY A 142 -6.32 -5.62 -4.28
C GLY A 142 -5.12 -6.24 -3.57
N LEU A 143 -4.05 -5.46 -3.34
CA LEU A 143 -2.83 -5.89 -2.66
C LEU A 143 -2.72 -5.36 -1.22
N ALA A 144 -3.58 -4.41 -0.85
CA ALA A 144 -3.59 -3.81 0.48
C ALA A 144 -4.74 -4.36 1.33
N ALA A 145 -4.46 -4.55 2.62
CA ALA A 145 -5.44 -4.95 3.62
C ALA A 145 -5.26 -4.16 4.91
N ASP A 146 -6.35 -3.64 5.45
CA ASP A 146 -6.40 -3.16 6.82
C ASP A 146 -6.53 -4.38 7.74
N LEU A 147 -5.60 -4.53 8.69
CA LEU A 147 -5.57 -5.65 9.62
C LEU A 147 -6.01 -5.23 11.02
N ASN A 148 -6.50 -6.21 11.78
CA ASN A 148 -6.97 -6.00 13.13
C ASN A 148 -6.84 -7.28 13.97
N SER A 149 -7.19 -7.19 15.26
CA SER A 149 -7.13 -8.30 16.21
C SER A 149 -8.30 -8.24 17.22
N PRO A 150 -8.55 -9.31 17.99
CA PRO A 150 -9.53 -9.27 19.08
C PRO A 150 -9.21 -8.25 20.16
N GLU A 151 -7.92 -7.90 20.32
CA GLU A 151 -7.46 -6.97 21.35
C GLU A 151 -7.83 -5.52 21.04
N HIS A 152 -7.93 -5.19 19.75
CA HIS A 152 -8.29 -3.86 19.27
C HIS A 152 -9.02 -3.96 17.95
N THR A 153 -10.24 -3.45 17.88
CA THR A 153 -11.12 -3.55 16.71
C THR A 153 -11.27 -2.24 15.92
N GLY A 154 -10.61 -1.16 16.39
CA GLY A 154 -10.53 0.12 15.68
C GLY A 154 -9.42 0.12 14.63
N LEU A 155 -9.49 1.05 13.67
CA LEU A 155 -8.41 1.36 12.73
C LEU A 155 -7.76 2.68 13.17
N ASP A 156 -7.08 2.63 14.29
CA ASP A 156 -6.39 3.76 14.90
C ASP A 156 -5.11 3.30 15.64
N GLU A 157 -4.35 4.22 16.17
CA GLU A 157 -3.07 4.00 16.85
C GLU A 157 -3.15 3.01 18.04
N GLY A 158 -4.35 2.74 18.56
CA GLY A 158 -4.54 1.76 19.63
C GLY A 158 -4.12 0.35 19.24
N PHE A 159 -4.13 0.01 17.95
CA PHE A 159 -3.66 -1.29 17.45
C PHE A 159 -2.18 -1.55 17.74
N GLU A 160 -1.32 -0.52 17.82
CA GLU A 160 0.10 -0.63 18.14
C GLU A 160 0.37 -1.29 19.51
N ASN A 161 -0.60 -1.25 20.42
CA ASN A 161 -0.48 -1.82 21.76
C ASN A 161 -0.84 -3.32 21.82
N THR A 162 -1.23 -3.92 20.69
CA THR A 162 -1.67 -5.33 20.63
C THR A 162 -0.49 -6.30 20.45
N ALA A 163 -0.70 -7.56 20.81
CA ALA A 163 0.22 -8.64 20.49
C ALA A 163 0.32 -8.86 18.97
N ALA A 164 -0.80 -8.68 18.27
CA ALA A 164 -0.88 -8.80 16.84
C ALA A 164 0.04 -7.79 16.11
N PHE A 165 0.02 -6.52 16.51
CA PHE A 165 0.91 -5.50 15.95
C PHE A 165 2.39 -5.82 16.15
N ARG A 166 2.76 -6.26 17.35
CA ARG A 166 4.15 -6.64 17.65
C ARG A 166 4.62 -7.88 16.89
N TRP A 167 3.70 -8.74 16.53
CA TRP A 167 3.98 -9.96 15.78
C TRP A 167 4.14 -9.67 14.28
N LEU A 168 3.33 -8.75 13.71
CA LEU A 168 3.40 -8.30 12.31
C LEU A 168 4.69 -7.53 12.02
#